data_e3aab9baf10fd7322c0d26261440d327
#
_entry.id   e3aab9baf10fd7322c0d26261440d327
#
_cell.length_a   1.000
_cell.length_b   1.000
_cell.length_c   1.000
_cell.angle_alpha   90.00
_cell.angle_beta   90.00
_cell.angle_gamma   90.00
#
_symmetry.space_group_name_H-M   'P 1'
#
loop_
_entity.id
_entity.type
_entity.pdbx_description
1 polymer ?
#
loop_
_entity_poly.entity_id
_entity_poly.type
_entity_poly.pdbx_seq_one_letter_code
_entity_poly.pdbx_strand_id
1 'polypeptide(L)'
;MSSTNRSNARQSHISDYYVTPIEKIKDFIDEIVPLEDDIFEGVILDPCAGGDEKHPMSYPEALKQCGWENVKTIDIRKDSLAEVKADYLSLNLEYKPNTIITNPPFSIALDVIKKALKDVSDDGFVVMLLRLNFFGGKLRKSFWDEFMPKYCFVHHRRMSFTDDGKTDSIEYAHFVWQKNFYPDFTQIKVI
;
A
#
# COMPACT_ATOMS: atom_id res chain seq x y z
N MET A 1 15.90 3.96 30.76
CA MET A 1 14.88 4.98 30.55
C MET A 1 14.59 5.02 29.06
N SER A 2 13.43 4.53 28.66
CA SER A 2 13.02 4.45 27.26
C SER A 2 12.69 5.84 26.77
N SER A 3 13.49 6.38 25.87
CA SER A 3 13.11 7.61 25.15
C SER A 3 12.02 7.23 24.14
N THR A 4 10.79 7.42 24.50
CA THR A 4 9.71 7.51 23.55
C THR A 4 10.00 8.68 22.65
N ASN A 5 10.50 8.42 21.45
CA ASN A 5 10.59 9.40 20.39
C ASN A 5 9.17 9.82 20.00
N ARG A 6 8.62 10.74 20.77
CA ARG A 6 7.55 11.60 20.30
C ARG A 6 8.21 12.50 19.28
N SER A 7 8.00 12.24 18.00
CA SER A 7 8.23 13.24 16.97
C SER A 7 7.25 14.37 17.24
N ASN A 8 7.68 15.31 18.09
CA ASN A 8 6.94 16.52 18.36
C ASN A 8 6.86 17.31 17.07
N ALA A 9 5.64 17.67 16.70
CA ALA A 9 5.29 18.73 15.78
C ALA A 9 5.85 18.61 14.35
N ARG A 10 5.66 17.47 13.70
CA ARG A 10 5.24 17.55 12.30
C ARG A 10 3.79 18.02 12.37
N GLN A 11 3.52 19.20 11.83
CA GLN A 11 2.17 19.64 11.55
C GLN A 11 1.44 18.43 11.02
N SER A 12 0.34 18.04 11.65
CA SER A 12 -0.47 16.92 11.18
C SER A 12 -0.76 17.21 9.71
N HIS A 13 -0.06 16.50 8.83
CA HIS A 13 -0.38 16.56 7.42
C HIS A 13 -1.84 16.12 7.33
N ILE A 14 -2.68 17.02 6.82
CA ILE A 14 -4.14 16.86 6.76
C ILE A 14 -4.56 15.57 6.07
N SER A 15 -3.62 14.75 5.61
CA SER A 15 -3.86 13.48 4.91
C SER A 15 -2.72 12.48 4.93
N ASP A 16 -1.87 12.40 5.96
CA ASP A 16 -0.81 11.34 6.06
C ASP A 16 -0.13 11.02 4.70
N TYR A 17 0.16 12.06 3.89
CA TYR A 17 0.74 11.88 2.57
C TYR A 17 2.25 11.66 2.68
N TYR A 18 2.68 10.52 2.18
CA TYR A 18 4.07 10.09 2.15
C TYR A 18 4.45 9.67 0.72
N VAL A 19 5.50 10.29 0.17
CA VAL A 19 6.03 9.90 -1.14
C VAL A 19 6.79 8.59 -1.00
N THR A 20 6.19 7.49 -1.49
CA THR A 20 6.86 6.18 -1.46
C THR A 20 7.99 6.13 -2.48
N PRO A 21 9.22 5.74 -2.11
CA PRO A 21 10.32 5.66 -3.07
C PRO A 21 10.02 4.65 -4.19
N ILE A 22 10.09 5.09 -5.44
CA ILE A 22 9.78 4.28 -6.64
C ILE A 22 10.63 3.01 -6.67
N GLU A 23 11.91 3.10 -6.35
CA GLU A 23 12.82 1.94 -6.35
C GLU A 23 12.37 0.86 -5.35
N LYS A 24 11.76 1.24 -4.22
CA LYS A 24 11.22 0.28 -3.26
C LYS A 24 9.97 -0.43 -3.75
N ILE A 25 9.18 0.23 -4.58
CA ILE A 25 8.04 -0.39 -5.25
C ILE A 25 8.56 -1.35 -6.33
N LYS A 26 9.59 -0.97 -7.08
CA LYS A 26 10.23 -1.83 -8.09
C LYS A 26 10.91 -3.05 -7.46
N ASP A 27 11.65 -2.88 -6.35
CA ASP A 27 12.20 -4.01 -5.57
C ASP A 27 11.09 -5.03 -5.24
N PHE A 28 9.89 -4.57 -4.85
CA PHE A 28 8.75 -5.43 -4.58
C PHE A 28 8.19 -6.09 -5.86
N ILE A 29 8.02 -5.32 -6.94
CA ILE A 29 7.49 -5.82 -8.22
C ILE A 29 8.37 -6.94 -8.76
N ASP A 30 9.70 -6.77 -8.74
CA ASP A 30 10.67 -7.75 -9.22
C ASP A 30 10.60 -9.08 -8.44
N GLU A 31 10.14 -9.04 -7.19
CA GLU A 31 10.04 -10.20 -6.33
C GLU A 31 8.67 -10.89 -6.36
N ILE A 32 7.60 -10.15 -6.60
CA ILE A 32 6.25 -10.72 -6.61
C ILE A 32 5.87 -11.32 -7.96
N VAL A 33 6.26 -10.69 -9.08
CA VAL A 33 5.87 -11.14 -10.42
C VAL A 33 6.32 -12.57 -10.71
N PRO A 34 7.52 -13.06 -10.32
CA PRO A 34 7.88 -14.47 -10.49
C PRO A 34 7.07 -15.47 -9.67
N LEU A 35 6.31 -15.00 -8.66
CA LEU A 35 5.45 -15.82 -7.79
C LEU A 35 3.99 -15.79 -8.22
N GLU A 36 3.55 -14.66 -8.74
CA GLU A 36 2.18 -14.37 -9.16
C GLU A 36 2.24 -13.60 -10.48
N ASP A 37 2.38 -14.31 -11.60
CA ASP A 37 2.61 -13.73 -12.92
C ASP A 37 1.43 -12.91 -13.45
N ASP A 38 0.24 -13.15 -12.95
CA ASP A 38 -1.01 -12.44 -13.27
C ASP A 38 -1.36 -11.27 -12.34
N ILE A 39 -0.55 -11.00 -11.30
CA ILE A 39 -0.87 -10.01 -10.26
C ILE A 39 -1.16 -8.62 -10.84
N PHE A 40 -0.51 -8.21 -11.91
CA PHE A 40 -0.70 -6.88 -12.53
C PHE A 40 -1.44 -6.95 -13.86
N GLU A 41 -2.03 -8.09 -14.19
CA GLU A 41 -2.90 -8.20 -15.36
C GLU A 41 -4.23 -7.46 -15.15
N GLY A 42 -4.80 -6.92 -16.23
CA GLY A 42 -6.09 -6.24 -16.19
C GLY A 42 -6.04 -4.84 -15.57
N VAL A 43 -7.03 -4.50 -14.75
CA VAL A 43 -7.16 -3.16 -14.15
C VAL A 43 -6.47 -3.13 -12.78
N ILE A 44 -5.51 -2.24 -12.61
CA ILE A 44 -4.86 -1.96 -11.35
C ILE A 44 -5.47 -0.68 -10.76
N LEU A 45 -5.70 -0.65 -9.45
CA LEU A 45 -6.19 0.54 -8.75
C LEU A 45 -5.21 0.95 -7.65
N ASP A 46 -4.79 2.21 -7.65
CA ASP A 46 -4.19 2.88 -6.49
C ASP A 46 -5.20 3.82 -5.84
N PRO A 47 -5.83 3.45 -4.70
CA PRO A 47 -6.87 4.25 -4.07
C PRO A 47 -6.38 5.38 -3.16
N CYS A 48 -5.06 5.53 -2.99
CA CYS A 48 -4.42 6.61 -2.24
C CYS A 48 -3.18 7.10 -3.03
N ALA A 49 -3.38 7.39 -4.31
CA ALA A 49 -2.30 7.54 -5.29
C ALA A 49 -1.36 8.72 -5.04
N GLY A 50 -1.82 9.74 -4.32
CA GLY A 50 -1.01 10.90 -4.00
C GLY A 50 -0.59 11.70 -5.24
N GLY A 51 0.70 11.98 -5.34
CA GLY A 51 1.27 12.85 -6.37
C GLY A 51 0.98 14.34 -6.11
N ASP A 52 1.84 15.20 -6.60
CA ASP A 52 1.70 16.65 -6.57
C ASP A 52 2.59 17.27 -7.67
N GLU A 53 2.70 18.61 -7.71
CA GLU A 53 3.52 19.31 -8.71
C GLU A 53 5.01 18.92 -8.70
N LYS A 54 5.50 18.36 -7.59
CA LYS A 54 6.92 18.02 -7.41
C LYS A 54 7.20 16.52 -7.52
N HIS A 55 6.20 15.71 -7.18
CA HIS A 55 6.35 14.26 -7.06
C HIS A 55 5.30 13.55 -7.88
N PRO A 56 5.67 12.55 -8.69
CA PRO A 56 4.71 11.71 -9.38
C PRO A 56 3.88 10.88 -8.38
N MET A 57 2.82 10.28 -8.85
CA MET A 57 2.12 9.21 -8.14
C MET A 57 3.03 7.97 -8.12
N SER A 58 3.51 7.56 -6.93
CA SER A 58 4.63 6.61 -6.80
C SER A 58 4.32 5.24 -7.40
N TYR A 59 3.16 4.64 -7.09
CA TYR A 59 2.79 3.32 -7.62
C TYR A 59 2.48 3.34 -9.11
N PRO A 60 1.66 4.27 -9.62
CA PRO A 60 1.43 4.39 -11.07
C PRO A 60 2.72 4.57 -11.86
N GLU A 61 3.65 5.40 -11.37
CA GLU A 61 4.94 5.63 -12.03
C GLU A 61 5.82 4.37 -12.01
N ALA A 62 5.93 3.69 -10.87
CA ALA A 62 6.71 2.46 -10.75
C ALA A 62 6.16 1.36 -11.66
N LEU A 63 4.85 1.15 -11.66
CA LEU A 63 4.18 0.15 -12.51
C LEU A 63 4.40 0.47 -13.99
N LYS A 64 4.26 1.72 -14.40
CA LYS A 64 4.52 2.16 -15.78
C LYS A 64 5.96 1.89 -16.20
N GLN A 65 6.95 2.17 -15.35
CA GLN A 65 8.35 1.88 -15.62
C GLN A 65 8.64 0.38 -15.78
N CYS A 66 7.80 -0.47 -15.17
CA CYS A 66 7.87 -1.93 -15.29
C CYS A 66 6.97 -2.51 -16.39
N GLY A 67 6.23 -1.66 -17.15
CA GLY A 67 5.45 -2.07 -18.32
C GLY A 67 3.93 -2.20 -18.11
N TRP A 68 3.41 -1.85 -16.94
CA TRP A 68 1.96 -1.87 -16.65
C TRP A 68 1.38 -0.45 -16.64
N GLU A 69 0.50 -0.14 -17.61
CA GLU A 69 -0.04 1.19 -17.80
C GLU A 69 -1.54 1.32 -17.42
N ASN A 70 -2.25 0.20 -17.26
CA ASN A 70 -3.69 0.22 -16.95
C ASN A 70 -3.95 0.45 -15.45
N VAL A 71 -3.47 1.59 -14.93
CA VAL A 71 -3.58 1.97 -13.52
C VAL A 71 -4.60 3.08 -13.36
N LYS A 72 -5.68 2.79 -12.63
CA LYS A 72 -6.67 3.77 -12.18
C LYS A 72 -6.27 4.36 -10.84
N THR A 73 -6.56 5.63 -10.63
CA THR A 73 -6.07 6.35 -9.46
C THR A 73 -7.17 7.13 -8.76
N ILE A 74 -7.20 7.03 -7.44
CA ILE A 74 -8.08 7.78 -6.54
C ILE A 74 -7.23 8.44 -5.46
N ASP A 75 -7.59 9.61 -5.04
CA ASP A 75 -7.03 10.27 -3.84
C ASP A 75 -8.04 11.26 -3.26
N ILE A 76 -8.09 11.37 -1.95
CA ILE A 76 -8.98 12.32 -1.26
C ILE A 76 -8.50 13.77 -1.38
N ARG A 77 -7.20 13.98 -1.62
CA ARG A 77 -6.59 15.30 -1.70
C ARG A 77 -6.95 15.99 -3.01
N LYS A 78 -7.33 17.26 -2.89
CA LYS A 78 -7.69 18.09 -4.05
C LYS A 78 -6.51 18.44 -4.97
N ASP A 79 -5.31 18.50 -4.39
CA ASP A 79 -4.05 18.82 -5.06
C ASP A 79 -3.31 17.57 -5.59
N SER A 80 -3.85 16.37 -5.39
CA SER A 80 -3.26 15.15 -5.94
C SER A 80 -3.33 15.11 -7.46
N LEU A 81 -2.50 14.25 -8.08
CA LEU A 81 -2.54 13.99 -9.52
C LEU A 81 -3.53 12.88 -9.91
N ALA A 82 -4.25 12.30 -8.95
CA ALA A 82 -5.19 11.21 -9.19
C ALA A 82 -6.31 11.58 -10.17
N GLU A 83 -6.77 10.62 -10.96
CA GLU A 83 -7.88 10.77 -11.91
C GLU A 83 -9.19 11.12 -11.19
N VAL A 84 -9.44 10.45 -10.06
CA VAL A 84 -10.65 10.65 -9.25
C VAL A 84 -10.27 11.23 -7.90
N LYS A 85 -10.82 12.40 -7.56
CA LYS A 85 -10.61 13.08 -6.27
C LYS A 85 -11.78 12.81 -5.35
N ALA A 86 -11.69 11.73 -4.59
CA ALA A 86 -12.74 11.25 -3.71
C ALA A 86 -12.17 10.46 -2.52
N ASP A 87 -12.95 10.35 -1.46
CA ASP A 87 -12.66 9.43 -0.37
C ASP A 87 -12.97 8.00 -0.82
N TYR A 88 -11.91 7.19 -0.98
CA TYR A 88 -12.04 5.80 -1.38
C TYR A 88 -12.97 4.99 -0.46
N LEU A 89 -12.94 5.25 0.85
CA LEU A 89 -13.77 4.50 1.80
C LEU A 89 -15.28 4.71 1.56
N SER A 90 -15.66 5.85 1.01
CA SER A 90 -17.05 6.22 0.72
C SER A 90 -17.46 5.94 -0.73
N LEU A 91 -16.50 5.64 -1.61
CA LEU A 91 -16.75 5.49 -3.04
C LEU A 91 -17.19 4.06 -3.38
N ASN A 92 -18.23 3.94 -4.21
CA ASN A 92 -18.58 2.68 -4.84
C ASN A 92 -17.95 2.62 -6.23
N LEU A 93 -17.12 1.60 -6.48
CA LEU A 93 -16.50 1.39 -7.78
C LEU A 93 -17.53 0.78 -8.75
N GLU A 94 -17.56 1.30 -9.99
CA GLU A 94 -18.39 0.74 -11.07
C GLU A 94 -17.75 -0.48 -11.76
N TYR A 95 -16.52 -0.82 -11.38
CA TYR A 95 -15.73 -1.94 -11.89
C TYR A 95 -15.02 -2.67 -10.75
N LYS A 96 -14.54 -3.86 -11.01
CA LYS A 96 -13.70 -4.62 -10.08
C LYS A 96 -12.27 -4.63 -10.58
N PRO A 97 -11.32 -3.97 -9.86
CA PRO A 97 -9.91 -4.07 -10.23
C PRO A 97 -9.38 -5.48 -10.00
N ASN A 98 -8.42 -5.90 -10.81
CA ASN A 98 -7.71 -7.17 -10.61
C ASN A 98 -6.70 -7.05 -9.47
N THR A 99 -6.09 -5.87 -9.33
CA THR A 99 -5.19 -5.58 -8.22
C THR A 99 -5.47 -4.20 -7.64
N ILE A 100 -5.47 -4.12 -6.31
CA ILE A 100 -5.46 -2.86 -5.57
C ILE A 100 -4.13 -2.75 -4.86
N ILE A 101 -3.33 -1.73 -5.21
CA ILE A 101 -1.99 -1.53 -4.65
C ILE A 101 -1.82 -0.08 -4.20
N THR A 102 -1.37 0.13 -2.94
CA THR A 102 -1.22 1.49 -2.40
C THR A 102 -0.37 1.55 -1.13
N ASN A 103 0.03 2.78 -0.77
CA ASN A 103 0.49 3.14 0.57
C ASN A 103 -0.64 3.89 1.28
N PRO A 104 -1.52 3.23 2.05
CA PRO A 104 -2.65 3.89 2.67
C PRO A 104 -2.23 4.74 3.87
N PRO A 105 -2.98 5.78 4.25
CA PRO A 105 -2.79 6.46 5.52
C PRO A 105 -2.84 5.46 6.68
N PHE A 106 -1.77 5.40 7.50
CA PHE A 106 -1.63 4.33 8.51
C PHE A 106 -2.72 4.34 9.57
N SER A 107 -3.32 5.51 9.84
CA SER A 107 -4.42 5.66 10.80
C SER A 107 -5.69 4.91 10.40
N ILE A 108 -5.96 4.77 9.11
CA ILE A 108 -7.15 4.13 8.53
C ILE A 108 -6.81 2.89 7.69
N ALA A 109 -5.57 2.41 7.75
CA ALA A 109 -5.08 1.33 6.89
C ALA A 109 -5.95 0.06 6.98
N LEU A 110 -6.43 -0.30 8.18
CA LEU A 110 -7.29 -1.47 8.36
C LEU A 110 -8.62 -1.35 7.58
N ASP A 111 -9.23 -0.16 7.57
CA ASP A 111 -10.49 0.07 6.87
C ASP A 111 -10.26 0.07 5.35
N VAL A 112 -9.14 0.64 4.89
CA VAL A 112 -8.73 0.57 3.48
C VAL A 112 -8.52 -0.88 3.03
N ILE A 113 -7.81 -1.70 3.82
CA ILE A 113 -7.59 -3.12 3.50
C ILE A 113 -8.93 -3.87 3.39
N LYS A 114 -9.81 -3.72 4.39
CA LYS A 114 -11.12 -4.38 4.38
C LYS A 114 -11.97 -4.01 3.16
N LYS A 115 -11.95 -2.73 2.79
CA LYS A 115 -12.65 -2.28 1.60
C LYS A 115 -12.00 -2.83 0.34
N ALA A 116 -10.68 -2.79 0.23
CA ALA A 116 -9.94 -3.31 -0.92
C ALA A 116 -10.22 -4.81 -1.15
N LEU A 117 -10.22 -5.62 -0.09
CA LEU A 117 -10.58 -7.05 -0.17
C LEU A 117 -12.02 -7.29 -0.65
N LYS A 118 -12.94 -6.34 -0.35
CA LYS A 118 -14.31 -6.39 -0.86
C LYS A 118 -14.40 -5.98 -2.34
N ASP A 119 -13.68 -4.94 -2.73
CA ASP A 119 -13.79 -4.29 -4.03
C ASP A 119 -13.02 -5.03 -5.13
N VAL A 120 -11.90 -5.68 -4.80
CA VAL A 120 -11.07 -6.42 -5.77
C VAL A 120 -11.87 -7.56 -6.40
N SER A 121 -11.54 -7.94 -7.63
CA SER A 121 -12.13 -9.09 -8.33
C SER A 121 -11.92 -10.38 -7.54
N ASP A 122 -12.69 -11.40 -7.85
CA ASP A 122 -12.47 -12.72 -7.28
C ASP A 122 -11.09 -13.23 -7.74
N ASP A 123 -10.34 -13.81 -6.82
CA ASP A 123 -8.94 -14.23 -6.95
C ASP A 123 -7.94 -13.08 -7.22
N GLY A 124 -8.40 -11.83 -7.23
CA GLY A 124 -7.56 -10.65 -7.38
C GLY A 124 -6.73 -10.34 -6.13
N PHE A 125 -5.80 -9.40 -6.28
CA PHE A 125 -4.78 -9.12 -5.26
C PHE A 125 -4.99 -7.77 -4.57
N VAL A 126 -4.67 -7.72 -3.29
CA VAL A 126 -4.60 -6.49 -2.50
C VAL A 126 -3.18 -6.37 -1.95
N VAL A 127 -2.51 -5.28 -2.30
CA VAL A 127 -1.12 -5.00 -1.90
C VAL A 127 -1.07 -3.69 -1.13
N MET A 128 -0.57 -3.75 0.10
CA MET A 128 -0.48 -2.56 0.96
C MET A 128 0.93 -2.39 1.51
N LEU A 129 1.50 -1.20 1.36
CA LEU A 129 2.72 -0.84 2.09
C LEU A 129 2.35 -0.46 3.51
N LEU A 130 2.83 -1.22 4.48
CA LEU A 130 2.51 -1.02 5.88
C LEU A 130 3.77 -1.05 6.74
N ARG A 131 3.68 -0.47 7.92
CA ARG A 131 4.68 -0.66 8.97
C ARG A 131 4.70 -2.13 9.40
N LEU A 132 5.86 -2.72 9.59
CA LEU A 132 5.95 -4.14 9.97
C LEU A 132 5.24 -4.44 11.30
N ASN A 133 5.20 -3.47 12.23
CA ASN A 133 4.45 -3.59 13.48
C ASN A 133 2.91 -3.57 13.31
N PHE A 134 2.41 -3.48 12.08
CA PHE A 134 0.98 -3.62 11.78
C PHE A 134 0.44 -5.02 12.12
N PHE A 135 1.30 -6.05 12.13
CA PHE A 135 0.93 -7.38 12.64
C PHE A 135 0.54 -7.35 14.14
N GLY A 136 1.08 -6.43 14.92
CA GLY A 136 0.74 -6.26 16.32
C GLY A 136 -0.58 -5.53 16.55
N GLY A 137 -1.06 -5.55 17.79
CA GLY A 137 -2.22 -4.78 18.24
C GLY A 137 -3.46 -5.62 18.48
N LYS A 138 -3.99 -5.51 19.72
CA LYS A 138 -5.15 -6.29 20.20
C LYS A 138 -6.38 -6.15 19.29
N LEU A 139 -6.63 -4.96 18.77
CA LEU A 139 -7.81 -4.66 17.92
C LEU A 139 -7.74 -5.32 16.54
N ARG A 140 -6.55 -5.72 16.08
CA ARG A 140 -6.37 -6.36 14.78
C ARG A 140 -6.39 -7.89 14.84
N LYS A 141 -6.42 -8.48 16.05
CA LYS A 141 -6.36 -9.94 16.19
C LYS A 141 -7.47 -10.65 15.41
N SER A 142 -8.71 -10.18 15.53
CA SER A 142 -9.85 -10.78 14.81
C SER A 142 -9.72 -10.65 13.28
N PHE A 143 -9.11 -9.58 12.80
CA PHE A 143 -8.82 -9.44 11.37
C PHE A 143 -7.79 -10.47 10.90
N TRP A 144 -6.72 -10.68 11.68
CA TRP A 144 -5.70 -11.67 11.35
C TRP A 144 -6.21 -13.11 11.41
N ASP A 145 -7.20 -13.39 12.26
CA ASP A 145 -7.83 -14.72 12.35
C ASP A 145 -8.62 -15.08 11.08
N GLU A 146 -9.02 -14.07 10.30
CA GLU A 146 -9.83 -14.25 9.09
C GLU A 146 -9.04 -13.94 7.81
N PHE A 147 -8.15 -12.93 7.84
CA PHE A 147 -7.49 -12.39 6.65
C PHE A 147 -5.96 -12.31 6.83
N MET A 148 -5.31 -13.45 6.98
CA MET A 148 -3.83 -13.46 6.92
C MET A 148 -3.36 -13.15 5.50
N PRO A 149 -2.34 -12.29 5.32
CA PRO A 149 -1.77 -12.04 4.01
C PRO A 149 -1.07 -13.29 3.47
N LYS A 150 -1.13 -13.49 2.16
CA LYS A 150 -0.42 -14.56 1.45
C LYS A 150 1.09 -14.36 1.57
N TYR A 151 1.55 -13.12 1.35
CA TYR A 151 2.94 -12.73 1.42
C TYR A 151 3.17 -11.47 2.25
N CYS A 152 4.39 -11.34 2.79
CA CYS A 152 4.90 -10.12 3.39
C CYS A 152 6.36 -9.90 2.94
N PHE A 153 6.58 -8.91 2.07
CA PHE A 153 7.91 -8.55 1.58
C PHE A 153 8.48 -7.43 2.44
N VAL A 154 9.44 -7.76 3.29
CA VAL A 154 10.04 -6.83 4.24
C VAL A 154 11.23 -6.13 3.61
N HIS A 155 11.19 -4.81 3.52
CA HIS A 155 12.31 -4.04 3.02
C HIS A 155 13.44 -3.97 4.05
N HIS A 156 14.62 -4.53 3.71
CA HIS A 156 15.78 -4.54 4.61
C HIS A 156 16.38 -3.15 4.81
N ARG A 157 16.18 -2.24 3.87
CA ARG A 157 16.62 -0.85 3.98
C ARG A 157 15.42 0.02 4.35
N ARG A 158 15.61 0.86 5.36
CA ARG A 158 14.60 1.83 5.78
C ARG A 158 14.23 2.77 4.65
N MET A 159 12.94 3.04 4.52
CA MET A 159 12.43 3.99 3.53
C MET A 159 12.56 5.42 4.04
N SER A 160 12.89 6.35 3.13
CA SER A 160 12.71 7.77 3.33
C SER A 160 11.47 8.21 2.55
N PHE A 161 10.54 8.82 3.25
CA PHE A 161 9.32 9.38 2.65
C PHE A 161 9.40 10.90 2.51
N THR A 162 10.57 11.47 2.70
CA THR A 162 10.84 12.91 2.69
C THR A 162 12.01 13.22 1.80
N ASP A 163 12.01 14.41 1.17
CA ASP A 163 13.06 14.87 0.25
C ASP A 163 14.44 15.03 0.89
N ASP A 164 14.50 15.14 2.22
CA ASP A 164 15.76 15.26 2.96
C ASP A 164 16.50 13.93 3.18
N GLY A 165 15.95 12.83 2.65
CA GLY A 165 16.53 11.49 2.74
C GLY A 165 16.53 10.88 4.15
N LYS A 166 15.93 11.55 5.14
CA LYS A 166 15.87 11.02 6.50
C LYS A 166 14.88 9.86 6.57
N THR A 167 15.32 8.78 7.17
CA THR A 167 14.48 7.61 7.47
C THR A 167 13.93 7.71 8.88
N ASP A 168 12.75 7.16 9.11
CA ASP A 168 12.30 6.89 10.46
C ASP A 168 12.93 5.59 11.01
N SER A 169 12.64 5.24 12.25
CA SER A 169 13.16 4.02 12.90
C SER A 169 12.21 2.83 12.76
N ILE A 170 11.42 2.82 11.69
CA ILE A 170 10.38 1.83 11.47
C ILE A 170 10.68 1.05 10.19
N GLU A 171 10.54 -0.25 10.24
CA GLU A 171 10.60 -1.14 9.09
C GLU A 171 9.24 -1.17 8.38
N TYR A 172 9.28 -1.23 7.05
CA TYR A 172 8.12 -1.29 6.17
C TYR A 172 8.12 -2.56 5.35
N ALA A 173 6.94 -3.03 5.01
CA ALA A 173 6.77 -4.20 4.15
C ALA A 173 5.57 -4.02 3.21
N HIS A 174 5.64 -4.64 2.04
CA HIS A 174 4.46 -4.87 1.21
C HIS A 174 3.76 -6.14 1.68
N PHE A 175 2.53 -5.99 2.12
CA PHE A 175 1.63 -7.07 2.50
C PHE A 175 0.76 -7.40 1.31
N VAL A 176 0.64 -8.68 0.96
CA VAL A 176 -0.11 -9.14 -0.22
C VAL A 176 -1.18 -10.12 0.23
N TRP A 177 -2.43 -9.80 -0.06
CA TRP A 177 -3.57 -10.70 0.06
C TRP A 177 -4.03 -11.11 -1.33
N GLN A 178 -4.56 -12.31 -1.45
CA GLN A 178 -5.32 -12.75 -2.61
C GLN A 178 -6.74 -13.07 -2.14
N LYS A 179 -7.73 -12.50 -2.80
CA LYS A 179 -9.13 -12.74 -2.45
C LYS A 179 -9.47 -14.22 -2.65
N ASN A 180 -10.28 -14.77 -1.76
CA ASN A 180 -10.62 -16.19 -1.70
C ASN A 180 -9.46 -17.14 -1.35
N PHE A 181 -8.28 -16.62 -1.03
CA PHE A 181 -7.17 -17.40 -0.52
C PHE A 181 -6.89 -17.03 0.95
N TYR A 182 -7.07 -17.96 1.86
CA TYR A 182 -6.97 -17.75 3.32
C TYR A 182 -5.90 -18.67 3.92
N PRO A 183 -4.62 -18.26 3.88
CA PRO A 183 -3.53 -19.10 4.38
C PRO A 183 -3.50 -19.11 5.92
N ASP A 184 -3.09 -20.24 6.51
CA ASP A 184 -2.82 -20.32 7.95
C ASP A 184 -1.60 -19.50 8.36
N PHE A 185 -0.64 -19.30 7.46
CA PHE A 185 0.62 -18.59 7.68
C PHE A 185 0.94 -17.67 6.52
N THR A 186 1.51 -16.51 6.83
CA THR A 186 2.09 -15.61 5.84
C THR A 186 3.50 -16.06 5.45
N GLN A 187 3.79 -16.14 4.16
CA GLN A 187 5.15 -16.31 3.66
C GLN A 187 5.89 -14.97 3.73
N ILE A 188 7.03 -14.93 4.40
CA ILE A 188 7.84 -13.72 4.58
C ILE A 188 9.11 -13.81 3.73
N LYS A 189 9.40 -12.75 2.99
CA LYS A 189 10.67 -12.56 2.28
C LYS A 189 11.26 -11.21 2.63
N VAL A 190 12.56 -11.16 2.90
CA VAL A 190 13.30 -9.89 3.06
C VAL A 190 13.88 -9.48 1.72
N ILE A 191 13.62 -8.23 1.31
CA ILE A 191 13.99 -7.67 0.01
C ILE A 191 14.74 -6.34 0.14
#